data_bacfe27115655b7c1c2a101a50d50228
#
_entry.id   bacfe27115655b7c1c2a101a50d50228
#
_cell.length_a   1.000
_cell.length_b   1.000
_cell.length_c   1.000
_cell.angle_alpha   90.00
_cell.angle_beta   90.00
_cell.angle_gamma   90.00
#
_symmetry.space_group_name_H-M   'P 1'
#
loop_
_entity.id
_entity.type
_entity.pdbx_description
1 polymer ?
#
loop_
_entity_poly.entity_id
_entity_poly.type
_entity_poly.pdbx_seq_one_letter_code
_entity_poly.pdbx_strand_id
1 'polypeptide(L)'
;MKFLLNIIFVFFFFNVAIAENHLQFFIDAALKNNLKLNAERKNHKSIKQNINISRSEFLPSLSISGDQTSVDSSNRINQSGASLSDTNKNSETKTVSIDQKIFQGFKGYNSLKRSELEVQQANFKLKQVEQQTILDTVSAYFDFIFKTKNEEFNLSNVNLFERQVESDSARLQKGEITLTD
;
A
#
# COMPACT_ATOMS: atom_id res chain seq x y z
N MET A 1 -58.61 5.66 1.02
CA MET A 1 -57.76 5.06 2.07
C MET A 1 -56.63 4.23 1.48
N LYS A 2 -56.78 3.43 0.41
CA LYS A 2 -55.67 2.66 -0.18
C LYS A 2 -54.58 3.52 -0.88
N PHE A 3 -54.92 4.70 -1.39
CA PHE A 3 -53.97 5.64 -2.04
C PHE A 3 -53.04 6.35 -1.05
N LEU A 4 -53.55 6.69 0.14
CA LEU A 4 -52.78 7.31 1.20
C LEU A 4 -51.76 6.33 1.83
N LEU A 5 -52.14 5.04 1.90
CA LEU A 5 -51.25 3.98 2.44
C LEU A 5 -50.08 3.69 1.50
N ASN A 6 -50.28 3.78 0.18
CA ASN A 6 -49.20 3.63 -0.79
C ASN A 6 -48.22 4.81 -0.79
N ILE A 7 -48.66 6.03 -0.55
CA ILE A 7 -47.80 7.22 -0.46
C ILE A 7 -46.92 7.14 0.78
N ILE A 8 -47.44 6.67 1.92
CA ILE A 8 -46.66 6.50 3.16
C ILE A 8 -45.58 5.40 2.97
N PHE A 9 -45.90 4.32 2.26
CA PHE A 9 -44.95 3.23 1.98
C PHE A 9 -43.80 3.66 1.06
N VAL A 10 -44.04 4.51 0.06
CA VAL A 10 -43.02 5.06 -0.83
C VAL A 10 -42.12 6.05 -0.08
N PHE A 11 -42.63 6.83 0.88
CA PHE A 11 -41.83 7.78 1.67
C PHE A 11 -40.88 7.07 2.67
N PHE A 12 -41.22 5.86 3.12
CA PHE A 12 -40.37 5.10 4.06
C PHE A 12 -39.14 4.49 3.38
N PHE A 13 -39.21 4.17 2.08
CA PHE A 13 -38.08 3.65 1.32
C PHE A 13 -37.08 4.72 0.89
N PHE A 14 -37.46 6.00 0.82
CA PHE A 14 -36.56 7.09 0.38
C PHE A 14 -35.49 7.46 1.42
N ASN A 15 -35.69 7.16 2.69
CA ASN A 15 -34.73 7.53 3.74
C ASN A 15 -33.56 6.53 3.90
N VAL A 16 -33.68 5.31 3.39
CA VAL A 16 -32.61 4.30 3.45
C VAL A 16 -31.53 4.58 2.40
N ALA A 17 -31.91 5.13 1.24
CA ALA A 17 -31.02 5.37 0.11
C ALA A 17 -29.96 6.47 0.36
N ILE A 18 -30.20 7.40 1.29
CA ILE A 18 -29.27 8.52 1.53
C ILE A 18 -28.08 8.09 2.38
N ALA A 19 -28.27 7.17 3.34
CA ALA A 19 -27.18 6.67 4.18
C ALA A 19 -26.22 5.75 3.40
N GLU A 20 -26.74 4.97 2.44
CA GLU A 20 -25.96 4.06 1.60
C GLU A 20 -24.99 4.82 0.68
N ASN A 21 -25.40 5.96 0.13
CA ASN A 21 -24.56 6.81 -0.71
C ASN A 21 -23.34 7.40 0.03
N HIS A 22 -23.46 7.71 1.33
CA HIS A 22 -22.36 8.28 2.10
C HIS A 22 -21.27 7.26 2.37
N LEU A 23 -21.58 6.06 2.82
CA LEU A 23 -20.60 5.00 3.08
C LEU A 23 -19.86 4.61 1.79
N GLN A 24 -20.62 4.42 0.68
CA GLN A 24 -20.03 4.10 -0.62
C GLN A 24 -19.03 5.16 -1.07
N PHE A 25 -19.36 6.43 -0.91
CA PHE A 25 -18.45 7.54 -1.23
C PHE A 25 -17.11 7.43 -0.46
N PHE A 26 -17.16 7.13 0.85
CA PHE A 26 -15.95 6.97 1.65
C PHE A 26 -15.14 5.74 1.24
N ILE A 27 -15.79 4.63 0.90
CA ILE A 27 -15.12 3.42 0.40
C ILE A 27 -14.41 3.73 -0.93
N ASP A 28 -15.08 4.37 -1.88
CA ASP A 28 -14.50 4.72 -3.17
C ASP A 28 -13.33 5.70 -3.04
N ALA A 29 -13.46 6.69 -2.16
CA ALA A 29 -12.40 7.64 -1.85
C ALA A 29 -11.19 6.93 -1.21
N ALA A 30 -11.42 5.99 -0.28
CA ALA A 30 -10.36 5.20 0.35
C ALA A 30 -9.65 4.31 -0.66
N LEU A 31 -10.39 3.58 -1.50
CA LEU A 31 -9.82 2.71 -2.54
C LEU A 31 -9.00 3.50 -3.58
N LYS A 32 -9.34 4.75 -3.83
CA LYS A 32 -8.60 5.62 -4.74
C LYS A 32 -7.36 6.22 -4.11
N ASN A 33 -7.45 6.69 -2.87
CA ASN A 33 -6.45 7.57 -2.26
C ASN A 33 -5.59 6.87 -1.19
N ASN A 34 -5.92 5.65 -0.75
CA ASN A 34 -5.15 4.96 0.27
C ASN A 34 -3.72 4.69 -0.19
N LEU A 35 -2.74 5.22 0.56
CA LEU A 35 -1.33 5.15 0.20
C LEU A 35 -0.80 3.70 0.23
N LYS A 36 -1.24 2.89 1.19
CA LYS A 36 -0.84 1.48 1.34
C LYS A 36 -1.35 0.65 0.16
N LEU A 37 -2.61 0.86 -0.24
CA LEU A 37 -3.20 0.19 -1.40
C LEU A 37 -2.51 0.62 -2.71
N ASN A 38 -2.22 1.90 -2.86
CA ASN A 38 -1.51 2.40 -4.04
C ASN A 38 -0.06 1.88 -4.11
N ALA A 39 0.62 1.73 -2.97
CA ALA A 39 1.94 1.09 -2.90
C ALA A 39 1.86 -0.38 -3.34
N GLU A 40 0.85 -1.13 -2.87
CA GLU A 40 0.66 -2.54 -3.26
C GLU A 40 0.31 -2.69 -4.75
N ARG A 41 -0.48 -1.78 -5.33
CA ARG A 41 -0.73 -1.73 -6.78
C ARG A 41 0.56 -1.55 -7.58
N LYS A 42 1.48 -0.69 -7.10
CA LYS A 42 2.81 -0.49 -7.73
C LYS A 42 3.69 -1.72 -7.57
N ASN A 43 3.69 -2.32 -6.38
CA ASN A 43 4.40 -3.57 -6.10
C ASN A 43 3.93 -4.71 -7.01
N HIS A 44 2.62 -4.93 -7.11
CA HIS A 44 2.03 -5.90 -8.04
C HIS A 44 2.49 -5.66 -9.49
N LYS A 45 2.48 -4.39 -9.95
CA LYS A 45 2.97 -4.03 -11.28
C LYS A 45 4.46 -4.36 -11.47
N SER A 46 5.28 -4.15 -10.44
CA SER A 46 6.70 -4.51 -10.44
C SER A 46 6.90 -6.02 -10.54
N ILE A 47 6.21 -6.80 -9.70
CA ILE A 47 6.30 -8.28 -9.72
C ILE A 47 5.87 -8.85 -11.08
N LYS A 48 4.88 -8.25 -11.72
CA LYS A 48 4.46 -8.66 -13.07
C LYS A 48 5.59 -8.55 -14.11
N GLN A 49 6.52 -7.61 -13.92
CA GLN A 49 7.67 -7.48 -14.83
C GLN A 49 8.70 -8.61 -14.65
N ASN A 50 8.72 -9.32 -13.52
CA ASN A 50 9.60 -10.47 -13.31
C ASN A 50 9.38 -11.58 -14.33
N ILE A 51 8.16 -11.71 -14.88
CA ILE A 51 7.90 -12.63 -16.00
C ILE A 51 8.77 -12.27 -17.20
N ASN A 52 8.91 -10.99 -17.53
CA ASN A 52 9.74 -10.55 -18.64
C ASN A 52 11.23 -10.79 -18.36
N ILE A 53 11.66 -10.60 -17.09
CA ILE A 53 13.03 -10.92 -16.66
C ILE A 53 13.28 -12.42 -16.80
N SER A 54 12.34 -13.28 -16.36
CA SER A 54 12.49 -14.74 -16.51
C SER A 54 12.47 -15.18 -17.98
N ARG A 55 11.70 -14.49 -18.83
CA ARG A 55 11.73 -14.73 -20.28
C ARG A 55 13.05 -14.35 -20.93
N SER A 56 13.74 -13.33 -20.39
CA SER A 56 15.06 -12.93 -20.94
C SER A 56 16.13 -14.00 -20.76
N GLU A 57 15.95 -14.97 -19.84
CA GLU A 57 16.86 -16.12 -19.71
C GLU A 57 16.91 -17.02 -20.99
N PHE A 58 15.88 -16.91 -21.85
CA PHE A 58 15.83 -17.62 -23.14
C PHE A 58 16.37 -16.79 -24.29
N LEU A 59 16.78 -15.55 -24.06
CA LEU A 59 17.33 -14.67 -25.09
C LEU A 59 18.86 -14.58 -24.97
N PRO A 60 19.55 -14.26 -26.09
CA PRO A 60 20.99 -13.99 -26.04
C PRO A 60 21.27 -12.74 -25.21
N SER A 61 22.32 -12.77 -24.40
CA SER A 61 22.85 -11.60 -23.71
C SER A 61 23.99 -10.98 -24.51
N LEU A 62 23.95 -9.65 -24.68
CA LEU A 62 25.00 -8.86 -25.29
C LEU A 62 25.76 -8.12 -24.19
N SER A 63 27.07 -8.31 -24.13
CA SER A 63 27.93 -7.54 -23.23
C SER A 63 29.02 -6.82 -24.02
N ILE A 64 29.34 -5.62 -23.60
CA ILE A 64 30.42 -4.79 -24.13
C ILE A 64 31.29 -4.40 -22.95
N SER A 65 32.58 -4.73 -23.01
CA SER A 65 33.56 -4.34 -22.00
C SER A 65 34.77 -3.66 -22.68
N GLY A 66 35.38 -2.74 -21.93
CA GLY A 66 36.58 -2.04 -22.32
C GLY A 66 37.56 -1.99 -21.16
N ASP A 67 38.76 -2.49 -21.36
CA ASP A 67 39.82 -2.51 -20.37
C ASP A 67 40.98 -1.68 -20.88
N GLN A 68 41.47 -0.77 -20.06
CA GLN A 68 42.70 -0.04 -20.33
C GLN A 68 43.72 -0.40 -19.25
N THR A 69 44.82 -0.95 -19.68
CA THR A 69 45.92 -1.30 -18.80
C THR A 69 47.15 -0.45 -19.14
N SER A 70 47.66 0.27 -18.16
CA SER A 70 48.94 0.98 -18.25
C SER A 70 49.94 0.30 -17.34
N VAL A 71 51.01 -0.18 -17.95
CA VAL A 71 52.11 -0.79 -17.21
C VAL A 71 53.36 0.09 -17.39
N ASP A 72 53.78 0.67 -16.27
CA ASP A 72 55.01 1.42 -16.15
C ASP A 72 56.01 0.55 -15.38
N SER A 73 57.13 0.22 -16.00
CA SER A 73 58.15 -0.62 -15.43
C SER A 73 59.45 0.14 -15.48
N SER A 74 59.79 0.83 -14.39
CA SER A 74 61.07 1.53 -14.17
C SER A 74 61.96 0.74 -13.20
N ASN A 75 63.26 0.97 -13.26
CA ASN A 75 64.26 0.38 -12.38
C ASN A 75 64.27 -1.17 -12.34
N ARG A 76 64.01 -1.79 -13.46
CA ARG A 76 64.07 -3.25 -13.60
C ARG A 76 65.50 -3.74 -13.63
N ILE A 77 65.80 -4.81 -12.89
CA ILE A 77 67.08 -5.49 -12.89
C ILE A 77 66.86 -6.96 -13.35
N ASN A 78 67.73 -7.48 -14.19
CA ASN A 78 67.69 -8.91 -14.57
C ASN A 78 68.34 -9.78 -13.46
N GLN A 79 68.24 -11.09 -13.61
CA GLN A 79 68.76 -12.04 -12.63
C GLN A 79 70.30 -11.94 -12.44
N SER A 80 71.02 -11.31 -13.38
CA SER A 80 72.47 -11.05 -13.33
C SER A 80 72.83 -9.67 -12.76
N GLY A 81 71.84 -8.94 -12.25
CA GLY A 81 72.04 -7.59 -11.67
C GLY A 81 72.20 -6.45 -12.69
N ALA A 82 71.99 -6.70 -13.97
CA ALA A 82 72.07 -5.66 -14.99
C ALA A 82 70.72 -4.90 -15.07
N SER A 83 70.74 -3.57 -15.20
CA SER A 83 69.59 -2.74 -15.45
C SER A 83 68.95 -3.02 -16.79
N LEU A 84 67.64 -3.22 -16.82
CA LEU A 84 66.83 -3.32 -18.01
C LEU A 84 66.24 -1.96 -18.37
N SER A 85 66.01 -1.70 -19.63
CA SER A 85 65.37 -0.48 -20.09
C SER A 85 64.00 -0.34 -19.49
N ASP A 86 63.64 0.87 -19.07
CA ASP A 86 62.31 1.21 -18.64
C ASP A 86 61.30 0.97 -19.79
N THR A 87 60.19 0.39 -19.45
CA THR A 87 59.10 0.09 -20.43
C THR A 87 57.79 0.68 -19.95
N ASN A 88 57.21 1.54 -20.75
CA ASN A 88 55.85 2.02 -20.57
C ASN A 88 54.99 1.39 -21.66
N LYS A 89 54.01 0.57 -21.26
CA LYS A 89 53.14 -0.12 -22.19
C LYS A 89 51.68 0.19 -21.81
N ASN A 90 51.01 0.87 -22.71
CA ASN A 90 49.56 1.07 -22.65
C ASN A 90 48.88 0.05 -23.58
N SER A 91 47.89 -0.65 -23.02
CA SER A 91 47.07 -1.60 -23.77
C SER A 91 45.60 -1.25 -23.55
N GLU A 92 44.87 -1.17 -24.63
CA GLU A 92 43.42 -0.99 -24.63
C GLU A 92 42.78 -2.20 -25.30
N THR A 93 41.83 -2.83 -24.60
CA THR A 93 41.09 -3.97 -25.11
C THR A 93 39.62 -3.67 -25.08
N LYS A 94 38.94 -3.78 -26.22
CA LYS A 94 37.47 -3.66 -26.34
C LYS A 94 36.91 -4.99 -26.75
N THR A 95 36.01 -5.54 -25.95
CA THR A 95 35.41 -6.86 -26.18
C THR A 95 33.91 -6.71 -26.32
N VAL A 96 33.35 -7.30 -27.37
CA VAL A 96 31.89 -7.46 -27.56
C VAL A 96 31.61 -8.96 -27.52
N SER A 97 30.77 -9.39 -26.58
CA SER A 97 30.39 -10.79 -26.41
C SER A 97 28.90 -10.99 -26.56
N ILE A 98 28.51 -12.03 -27.26
CA ILE A 98 27.09 -12.50 -27.35
C ILE A 98 27.07 -13.91 -26.77
N ASP A 99 26.32 -14.07 -25.69
CA ASP A 99 26.19 -15.35 -24.98
C ASP A 99 24.74 -15.85 -25.07
N GLN A 100 24.56 -17.05 -25.67
CA GLN A 100 23.29 -17.73 -25.76
C GLN A 100 23.33 -19.04 -24.98
N LYS A 101 22.49 -19.13 -23.96
CA LYS A 101 22.34 -20.35 -23.16
C LYS A 101 21.34 -21.28 -23.86
N ILE A 102 21.80 -22.40 -24.37
CA ILE A 102 20.96 -23.35 -25.12
C ILE A 102 20.25 -24.31 -24.16
N PHE A 103 20.93 -24.81 -23.13
CA PHE A 103 20.36 -25.73 -22.15
C PHE A 103 20.98 -25.51 -20.77
N GLN A 104 20.12 -25.38 -19.75
CA GLN A 104 20.50 -25.17 -18.34
C GLN A 104 19.66 -26.05 -17.37
N GLY A 105 19.43 -27.33 -17.76
CA GLY A 105 18.72 -28.26 -16.88
C GLY A 105 17.33 -27.77 -16.46
N PHE A 106 16.54 -27.21 -17.39
CA PHE A 106 15.19 -26.63 -17.12
C PHE A 106 15.16 -25.41 -16.17
N LYS A 107 16.31 -24.82 -15.85
CA LYS A 107 16.38 -23.66 -14.95
C LYS A 107 15.48 -22.51 -15.43
N GLY A 108 15.59 -22.11 -16.71
CA GLY A 108 14.78 -21.04 -17.29
C GLY A 108 13.29 -21.34 -17.25
N TYR A 109 12.89 -22.59 -17.57
CA TYR A 109 11.49 -23.02 -17.48
C TYR A 109 10.93 -22.90 -16.05
N ASN A 110 11.68 -23.42 -15.08
CA ASN A 110 11.26 -23.34 -13.67
C ASN A 110 11.26 -21.90 -13.14
N SER A 111 12.19 -21.06 -13.59
CA SER A 111 12.23 -19.62 -13.27
C SER A 111 10.99 -18.92 -13.80
N LEU A 112 10.60 -19.16 -15.05
CA LEU A 112 9.38 -18.61 -15.64
C LEU A 112 8.14 -19.07 -14.87
N LYS A 113 8.04 -20.39 -14.59
CA LYS A 113 6.91 -20.94 -13.83
C LYS A 113 6.78 -20.35 -12.43
N ARG A 114 7.90 -20.16 -11.75
CA ARG A 114 7.96 -19.48 -10.46
C ARG A 114 7.47 -18.05 -10.58
N SER A 115 7.93 -17.27 -11.56
CA SER A 115 7.49 -15.89 -11.75
C SER A 115 5.98 -15.78 -12.03
N GLU A 116 5.40 -16.74 -12.76
CA GLU A 116 3.95 -16.79 -12.96
C GLU A 116 3.19 -17.00 -11.64
N LEU A 117 3.68 -17.89 -10.78
CA LEU A 117 3.09 -18.14 -9.46
C LEU A 117 3.26 -16.93 -8.52
N GLU A 118 4.41 -16.25 -8.57
CA GLU A 118 4.64 -15.01 -7.83
C GLU A 118 3.66 -13.90 -8.23
N VAL A 119 3.33 -13.79 -9.52
CA VAL A 119 2.29 -12.86 -9.99
C VAL A 119 0.90 -13.24 -9.45
N GLN A 120 0.56 -14.54 -9.43
CA GLN A 120 -0.69 -14.99 -8.82
C GLN A 120 -0.74 -14.67 -7.33
N GLN A 121 0.35 -14.92 -6.60
CA GLN A 121 0.48 -14.55 -5.19
C GLN A 121 0.30 -13.03 -4.98
N ALA A 122 0.94 -12.21 -5.81
CA ALA A 122 0.82 -10.76 -5.75
C ALA A 122 -0.62 -10.28 -6.04
N ASN A 123 -1.36 -10.95 -6.94
CA ASN A 123 -2.78 -10.69 -7.18
C ASN A 123 -3.62 -10.93 -5.92
N PHE A 124 -3.41 -12.06 -5.23
CA PHE A 124 -4.12 -12.35 -3.99
C PHE A 124 -3.75 -11.38 -2.87
N LYS A 125 -2.48 -10.99 -2.80
CA LYS A 125 -2.00 -9.98 -1.85
C LYS A 125 -2.66 -8.62 -2.08
N LEU A 126 -2.76 -8.19 -3.33
CA LEU A 126 -3.45 -6.95 -3.69
C LEU A 126 -4.93 -6.99 -3.27
N LYS A 127 -5.65 -8.09 -3.59
CA LYS A 127 -7.04 -8.27 -3.15
C LYS A 127 -7.19 -8.25 -1.63
N GLN A 128 -6.26 -8.86 -0.90
CA GLN A 128 -6.24 -8.82 0.57
C GLN A 128 -6.14 -7.38 1.08
N VAL A 129 -5.24 -6.57 0.51
CA VAL A 129 -5.07 -5.17 0.91
C VAL A 129 -6.29 -4.32 0.53
N GLU A 130 -6.93 -4.59 -0.61
CA GLU A 130 -8.19 -3.94 -1.00
C GLU A 130 -9.31 -4.25 0.00
N GLN A 131 -9.51 -5.51 0.34
CA GLN A 131 -10.52 -5.93 1.33
C GLN A 131 -10.24 -5.33 2.71
N GLN A 132 -8.98 -5.32 3.14
CA GLN A 132 -8.60 -4.69 4.42
C GLN A 132 -8.88 -3.19 4.40
N THR A 133 -8.60 -2.49 3.30
CA THR A 133 -8.89 -1.06 3.16
C THR A 133 -10.40 -0.79 3.27
N ILE A 134 -11.23 -1.63 2.65
CA ILE A 134 -12.69 -1.52 2.76
C ILE A 134 -13.12 -1.74 4.22
N LEU A 135 -12.64 -2.80 4.86
CA LEU A 135 -12.98 -3.12 6.25
C LEU A 135 -12.60 -1.98 7.20
N ASP A 136 -11.39 -1.46 7.08
CA ASP A 136 -10.89 -0.35 7.90
C ASP A 136 -11.75 0.91 7.70
N THR A 137 -12.16 1.20 6.46
CA THR A 137 -13.02 2.35 6.13
C THR A 137 -14.42 2.19 6.74
N VAL A 138 -15.02 1.02 6.60
CA VAL A 138 -16.34 0.70 7.18
C VAL A 138 -16.29 0.81 8.69
N SER A 139 -15.26 0.23 9.33
CA SER A 139 -15.09 0.30 10.78
C SER A 139 -14.92 1.72 11.28
N ALA A 140 -14.08 2.53 10.61
CA ALA A 140 -13.89 3.94 10.97
C ALA A 140 -15.16 4.78 10.78
N TYR A 141 -15.95 4.52 9.73
CA TYR A 141 -17.21 5.20 9.48
C TYR A 141 -18.23 4.94 10.58
N PHE A 142 -18.41 3.68 10.99
CA PHE A 142 -19.35 3.35 12.06
C PHE A 142 -18.86 3.81 13.43
N ASP A 143 -17.55 3.77 13.69
CA ASP A 143 -16.97 4.33 14.93
C ASP A 143 -17.21 5.85 15.03
N PHE A 144 -17.06 6.56 13.93
CA PHE A 144 -17.37 7.98 13.86
C PHE A 144 -18.86 8.26 14.17
N ILE A 145 -19.78 7.52 13.53
CA ILE A 145 -21.23 7.67 13.80
C ILE A 145 -21.53 7.37 15.27
N PHE A 146 -20.99 6.28 15.80
CA PHE A 146 -21.19 5.89 17.20
C PHE A 146 -20.72 6.98 18.17
N LYS A 147 -19.52 7.52 17.94
CA LYS A 147 -18.97 8.59 18.79
C LYS A 147 -19.78 9.87 18.71
N THR A 148 -20.24 10.25 17.52
CA THR A 148 -21.11 11.42 17.34
C THR A 148 -22.43 11.25 18.08
N LYS A 149 -23.05 10.06 17.99
CA LYS A 149 -24.30 9.79 18.74
C LYS A 149 -24.09 9.74 20.24
N ASN A 150 -22.95 9.23 20.70
CA ASN A 150 -22.59 9.22 22.11
C ASN A 150 -22.36 10.65 22.65
N GLU A 151 -21.75 11.53 21.84
CA GLU A 151 -21.63 12.95 22.17
C GLU A 151 -22.99 13.61 22.31
N GLU A 152 -23.91 13.46 21.34
CA GLU A 152 -25.28 13.98 21.40
C GLU A 152 -25.99 13.49 22.66
N PHE A 153 -25.86 12.21 23.01
CA PHE A 153 -26.47 11.63 24.20
C PHE A 153 -25.88 12.25 25.49
N ASN A 154 -24.55 12.38 25.56
CA ASN A 154 -23.90 12.96 26.73
C ASN A 154 -24.27 14.44 26.90
N LEU A 155 -24.34 15.22 25.83
CA LEU A 155 -24.82 16.61 25.88
C LEU A 155 -26.27 16.71 26.38
N SER A 156 -27.12 15.78 25.92
CA SER A 156 -28.51 15.71 26.42
C SER A 156 -28.56 15.39 27.93
N ASN A 157 -27.70 14.49 28.41
CA ASN A 157 -27.60 14.20 29.84
C ASN A 157 -27.10 15.40 30.64
N VAL A 158 -26.10 16.13 30.15
CA VAL A 158 -25.63 17.37 30.82
C VAL A 158 -26.77 18.37 30.94
N ASN A 159 -27.49 18.64 29.84
CA ASN A 159 -28.65 19.55 29.87
C ASN A 159 -29.75 19.09 30.86
N LEU A 160 -29.97 17.78 30.98
CA LEU A 160 -30.91 17.20 31.93
C LEU A 160 -30.47 17.47 33.38
N PHE A 161 -29.20 17.20 33.70
CA PHE A 161 -28.68 17.43 35.04
C PHE A 161 -28.60 18.91 35.41
N GLU A 162 -28.29 19.82 34.46
CA GLU A 162 -28.33 21.24 34.67
C GLU A 162 -29.74 21.72 35.08
N ARG A 163 -30.78 21.25 34.37
CA ARG A 163 -32.19 21.54 34.72
C ARG A 163 -32.59 20.95 36.07
N GLN A 164 -32.09 19.75 36.39
CA GLN A 164 -32.32 19.13 37.68
C GLN A 164 -31.71 19.96 38.81
N VAL A 165 -30.48 20.40 38.68
CA VAL A 165 -29.78 21.26 39.65
C VAL A 165 -30.52 22.59 39.83
N GLU A 166 -30.98 23.20 38.73
CA GLU A 166 -31.77 24.43 38.79
C GLU A 166 -33.09 24.23 39.56
N SER A 167 -33.81 23.14 39.26
CA SER A 167 -35.05 22.76 39.93
C SER A 167 -34.84 22.51 41.42
N ASP A 168 -33.81 21.71 41.77
CA ASP A 168 -33.52 21.36 43.17
C ASP A 168 -33.02 22.58 43.95
N SER A 169 -32.26 23.47 43.33
CA SER A 169 -31.86 24.75 43.93
C SER A 169 -33.07 25.64 44.26
N ALA A 170 -34.07 25.70 43.38
CA ALA A 170 -35.28 26.44 43.60
C ALA A 170 -36.15 25.82 44.75
N ARG A 171 -36.21 24.50 44.83
CA ARG A 171 -36.91 23.76 45.91
C ARG A 171 -36.21 23.91 47.25
N LEU A 172 -34.85 23.89 47.26
CA LEU A 172 -34.08 24.16 48.48
C LEU A 172 -34.35 25.56 49.02
N GLN A 173 -34.39 26.58 48.17
CA GLN A 173 -34.70 27.96 48.55
C GLN A 173 -36.11 28.10 49.17
N LYS A 174 -37.06 27.27 48.72
CA LYS A 174 -38.42 27.22 49.29
C LYS A 174 -38.53 26.36 50.55
N GLY A 175 -37.44 25.66 50.95
CA GLY A 175 -37.44 24.76 52.10
C GLY A 175 -38.15 23.43 51.86
N GLU A 176 -38.38 23.05 50.60
CA GLU A 176 -39.05 21.79 50.24
C GLU A 176 -38.12 20.57 50.29
N ILE A 177 -36.81 20.79 50.18
CA ILE A 177 -35.75 19.76 50.28
C ILE A 177 -34.61 20.26 51.16
N THR A 178 -33.74 19.34 51.58
CA THR A 178 -32.54 19.66 52.36
C THR A 178 -31.27 19.58 51.51
N LEU A 179 -30.12 20.04 52.03
CA LEU A 179 -28.81 19.96 51.34
C LEU A 179 -28.32 18.53 51.11
N THR A 180 -28.95 17.55 51.74
CA THR A 180 -28.57 16.12 51.67
C THR A 180 -29.48 15.31 50.74
N ASP A 181 -30.55 15.89 50.26
CA ASP A 181 -31.45 15.27 49.27
C ASP A 181 -30.97 15.50 47.85
#